data_00311f75010e901d1f47434037c6279e
#
_entry.id   00311f75010e901d1f47434037c6279e
#
_cell.length_a   1.000
_cell.length_b   1.000
_cell.length_c   1.000
_cell.angle_alpha   90.00
_cell.angle_beta   90.00
_cell.angle_gamma   90.00
#
_symmetry.space_group_name_H-M   'P 1'
#
loop_
_entity.id
_entity.type
_entity.pdbx_description
1 polymer ?
#
loop_
_entity_poly.entity_id
_entity_poly.type
_entity_poly.pdbx_seq_one_letter_code
_entity_poly.pdbx_strand_id
1 'polypeptide(L)'
;GYRHSFGRMHYGVDLKLSTGDTIRAAFSGKVRIRSYEGRGYGNYIVIRHPNGLETVYGHMSRAIAREGTVVKAGDPIGLGGSTGRSTGPHLHFEARFMGIPLDPTDLFDFVAGVPRFDVFAFVKGAYQTPRSFAVARAVAKPKKSGEANEEQFKTHRIKQGETMSTIARHYGVSVSKLCRTNGISSKQKLSIGRTLRIPS
;
A
#
# COMPACT_ATOMS: atom_id res chain seq x y z
N GLY A 1 -9.19 -6.84 9.42
CA GLY A 1 -9.19 -8.05 8.60
C GLY A 1 -10.59 -8.57 8.30
N TYR A 2 -10.68 -9.56 7.45
CA TYR A 2 -11.95 -10.21 7.10
C TYR A 2 -12.64 -10.80 8.33
N ARG A 3 -13.90 -10.42 8.54
CA ARG A 3 -14.74 -10.93 9.62
C ARG A 3 -16.20 -10.93 9.21
N HIS A 4 -17.00 -11.83 9.81
CA HIS A 4 -18.44 -11.72 9.78
C HIS A 4 -18.88 -10.64 10.77
N SER A 5 -19.52 -9.59 10.27
CA SER A 5 -20.10 -8.54 11.07
C SER A 5 -21.58 -8.39 10.74
N PHE A 6 -22.45 -8.49 11.73
CA PHE A 6 -23.91 -8.39 11.57
C PHE A 6 -24.48 -9.30 10.44
N GLY A 7 -23.99 -10.56 10.37
CA GLY A 7 -24.44 -11.54 9.37
C GLY A 7 -23.93 -11.31 7.95
N ARG A 8 -22.99 -10.38 7.74
CA ARG A 8 -22.38 -10.13 6.43
C ARG A 8 -20.85 -10.18 6.51
N MET A 9 -20.21 -10.49 5.39
CA MET A 9 -18.77 -10.45 5.29
C MET A 9 -18.27 -8.99 5.28
N HIS A 10 -17.35 -8.68 6.16
CA HIS A 10 -16.62 -7.41 6.19
C HIS A 10 -15.33 -7.54 5.36
N TYR A 11 -15.29 -6.90 4.20
CA TYR A 11 -14.22 -7.05 3.19
C TYR A 11 -13.03 -6.11 3.38
N GLY A 12 -12.97 -5.39 4.48
CA GLY A 12 -11.94 -4.39 4.71
C GLY A 12 -11.36 -4.41 6.12
N VAL A 13 -10.67 -3.36 6.43
CA VAL A 13 -10.23 -2.99 7.78
C VAL A 13 -10.84 -1.67 8.19
N ASP A 14 -11.18 -1.55 9.45
CA ASP A 14 -11.64 -0.29 10.04
C ASP A 14 -10.47 0.36 10.76
N LEU A 15 -10.07 1.54 10.30
CA LEU A 15 -8.98 2.32 10.85
C LEU A 15 -9.55 3.46 11.67
N LYS A 16 -9.16 3.53 12.93
CA LYS A 16 -9.61 4.58 13.85
C LYS A 16 -9.14 5.94 13.37
N LEU A 17 -10.05 6.90 13.30
CA LEU A 17 -9.78 8.31 13.02
C LEU A 17 -10.85 9.18 13.67
N SER A 18 -10.64 10.50 13.65
CA SER A 18 -11.62 11.49 14.06
C SER A 18 -12.35 12.09 12.84
N THR A 19 -13.56 12.59 13.06
CA THR A 19 -14.26 13.34 12.00
C THR A 19 -13.45 14.57 11.63
N GLY A 20 -13.20 14.75 10.32
CA GLY A 20 -12.37 15.82 9.79
C GLY A 20 -10.91 15.47 9.55
N ASP A 21 -10.42 14.34 10.07
CA ASP A 21 -9.06 13.87 9.78
C ASP A 21 -8.88 13.66 8.28
N THR A 22 -7.71 14.04 7.77
CA THR A 22 -7.43 13.92 6.34
C THR A 22 -7.19 12.47 5.93
N ILE A 23 -8.03 11.95 5.03
CA ILE A 23 -7.83 10.66 4.37
C ILE A 23 -6.98 10.88 3.12
N ARG A 24 -5.94 10.06 2.99
CA ARG A 24 -4.97 10.14 1.88
C ARG A 24 -4.98 8.90 1.02
N ALA A 25 -4.66 9.06 -0.27
CA ALA A 25 -4.52 7.95 -1.21
C ALA A 25 -3.36 7.03 -0.79
N ALA A 26 -3.62 5.73 -0.66
CA ALA A 26 -2.58 4.75 -0.31
C ALA A 26 -1.55 4.59 -1.44
N PHE A 27 -1.98 4.68 -2.69
CA PHE A 27 -1.14 4.57 -3.88
C PHE A 27 -1.55 5.60 -4.93
N SER A 28 -0.65 5.91 -5.86
CA SER A 28 -0.97 6.71 -7.03
C SER A 28 -1.98 5.99 -7.93
N GLY A 29 -2.95 6.71 -8.49
CA GLY A 29 -3.99 6.14 -9.32
C GLY A 29 -4.99 7.16 -9.81
N LYS A 30 -6.10 6.67 -10.39
CA LYS A 30 -7.20 7.50 -10.87
C LYS A 30 -8.46 7.24 -10.02
N VAL A 31 -9.10 8.27 -9.54
CA VAL A 31 -10.40 8.17 -8.87
C VAL A 31 -11.42 7.63 -9.88
N ARG A 32 -11.88 6.41 -9.65
CA ARG A 32 -12.83 5.71 -10.52
C ARG A 32 -14.26 5.95 -10.10
N ILE A 33 -14.50 6.03 -8.80
CA ILE A 33 -15.82 6.27 -8.23
C ILE A 33 -15.70 7.30 -7.11
N ARG A 34 -16.62 8.25 -7.11
CA ARG A 34 -16.95 9.10 -5.98
C ARG A 34 -18.47 9.07 -5.82
N SER A 35 -18.98 8.48 -4.75
CA SER A 35 -20.41 8.28 -4.59
C SER A 35 -20.84 8.26 -3.13
N TYR A 36 -22.15 8.08 -2.92
CA TYR A 36 -22.76 7.94 -1.60
C TYR A 36 -23.67 6.71 -1.56
N GLU A 37 -23.48 5.88 -0.53
CA GLU A 37 -24.31 4.70 -0.27
C GLU A 37 -24.80 4.70 1.18
N GLY A 38 -26.05 5.12 1.41
CA GLY A 38 -26.57 5.34 2.75
C GLY A 38 -26.68 4.08 3.62
N ARG A 39 -26.86 2.90 3.03
CA ARG A 39 -26.93 1.60 3.73
C ARG A 39 -25.62 0.80 3.69
N GLY A 40 -24.53 1.41 3.23
CA GLY A 40 -23.23 0.80 3.07
C GLY A 40 -22.12 1.80 3.39
N TYR A 41 -21.28 2.11 2.41
CA TYR A 41 -20.06 2.90 2.55
C TYR A 41 -20.23 4.37 2.96
N GLY A 42 -21.46 4.92 2.97
CA GLY A 42 -21.64 6.37 3.13
C GLY A 42 -21.00 7.13 1.97
N ASN A 43 -20.38 8.27 2.22
CA ASN A 43 -19.52 8.92 1.24
C ASN A 43 -18.26 8.07 1.05
N TYR A 44 -17.98 7.69 -0.19
CA TYR A 44 -16.83 6.84 -0.49
C TYR A 44 -16.14 7.20 -1.80
N ILE A 45 -14.87 6.82 -1.88
CA ILE A 45 -14.03 6.92 -3.07
C ILE A 45 -13.46 5.55 -3.39
N VAL A 46 -13.39 5.22 -4.68
CA VAL A 46 -12.61 4.08 -5.19
C VAL A 46 -11.52 4.63 -6.10
N ILE A 47 -10.27 4.26 -5.83
CA ILE A 47 -9.12 4.60 -6.65
C ILE A 47 -8.65 3.34 -7.38
N ARG A 48 -8.51 3.42 -8.70
CA ARG A 48 -7.90 2.38 -9.54
C ARG A 48 -6.43 2.72 -9.76
N HIS A 49 -5.58 1.74 -9.49
CA HIS A 49 -4.13 1.84 -9.63
C HIS A 49 -3.68 1.20 -10.95
N PRO A 50 -2.50 1.60 -11.51
CA PRO A 50 -2.03 1.12 -12.83
C PRO A 50 -1.89 -0.41 -12.94
N ASN A 51 -1.67 -1.09 -11.82
CA ASN A 51 -1.51 -2.57 -11.75
C ASN A 51 -2.84 -3.34 -11.65
N GLY A 52 -3.99 -2.66 -11.74
CA GLY A 52 -5.32 -3.27 -11.62
C GLY A 52 -5.83 -3.43 -10.18
N LEU A 53 -5.04 -3.05 -9.19
CA LEU A 53 -5.50 -2.94 -7.80
C LEU A 53 -6.49 -1.77 -7.68
N GLU A 54 -7.49 -1.92 -6.84
CA GLU A 54 -8.38 -0.83 -6.41
C GLU A 54 -8.36 -0.72 -4.89
N THR A 55 -8.39 0.52 -4.40
CA THR A 55 -8.59 0.81 -2.98
C THR A 55 -9.88 1.56 -2.77
N VAL A 56 -10.63 1.18 -1.73
CA VAL A 56 -11.92 1.77 -1.35
C VAL A 56 -11.76 2.48 -0.02
N TYR A 57 -12.31 3.67 0.08
CA TYR A 57 -12.26 4.54 1.25
C TYR A 57 -13.69 4.94 1.60
N GLY A 58 -14.25 4.35 2.66
CA GLY A 58 -15.63 4.55 3.07
C GLY A 58 -15.81 5.42 4.33
N HIS A 59 -17.06 5.73 4.63
CA HIS A 59 -17.55 6.47 5.79
C HIS A 59 -17.05 7.91 5.93
N MET A 60 -16.58 8.50 4.81
CA MET A 60 -16.10 9.87 4.79
C MET A 60 -17.20 10.86 5.19
N SER A 61 -16.84 11.93 5.93
CA SER A 61 -17.70 13.09 6.09
C SER A 61 -17.80 13.87 4.78
N ARG A 62 -16.69 13.95 4.03
CA ARG A 62 -16.61 14.64 2.74
C ARG A 62 -15.59 13.99 1.82
N ALA A 63 -15.98 13.67 0.59
CA ALA A 63 -15.06 13.31 -0.48
C ALA A 63 -14.51 14.60 -1.16
N ILE A 64 -13.18 14.78 -1.19
CA ILE A 64 -12.50 15.95 -1.75
C ILE A 64 -12.14 15.70 -3.21
N ALA A 65 -11.48 14.56 -3.49
CA ALA A 65 -11.07 14.23 -4.83
C ALA A 65 -12.28 13.94 -5.72
N ARG A 66 -12.27 14.48 -6.94
CA ARG A 66 -13.35 14.29 -7.92
C ARG A 66 -13.12 13.02 -8.72
N GLU A 67 -14.20 12.42 -9.19
CA GLU A 67 -14.13 11.31 -10.15
C GLU A 67 -13.34 11.73 -11.40
N GLY A 68 -12.54 10.82 -11.93
CA GLY A 68 -11.63 11.07 -13.04
C GLY A 68 -10.30 11.73 -12.69
N THR A 69 -10.15 12.28 -11.47
CA THR A 69 -8.88 12.92 -11.03
C THR A 69 -7.77 11.87 -10.86
N VAL A 70 -6.58 12.19 -11.35
CA VAL A 70 -5.35 11.44 -11.04
C VAL A 70 -4.79 11.96 -9.73
N VAL A 71 -4.51 11.05 -8.80
CA VAL A 71 -3.92 11.34 -7.49
C VAL A 71 -2.60 10.59 -7.32
N LYS A 72 -1.70 11.17 -6.56
CA LYS A 72 -0.45 10.54 -6.12
C LYS A 72 -0.67 9.87 -4.75
N ALA A 73 0.17 8.88 -4.43
CA ALA A 73 0.24 8.34 -3.08
C ALA A 73 0.47 9.49 -2.07
N GLY A 74 -0.32 9.53 -1.01
CA GLY A 74 -0.27 10.58 -0.01
C GLY A 74 -1.13 11.81 -0.29
N ASP A 75 -1.69 11.97 -1.50
CA ASP A 75 -2.58 13.11 -1.80
C ASP A 75 -3.86 13.05 -0.95
N PRO A 76 -4.37 14.19 -0.47
CA PRO A 76 -5.63 14.26 0.25
C PRO A 76 -6.80 13.95 -0.67
N ILE A 77 -7.64 12.98 -0.30
CA ILE A 77 -8.78 12.53 -1.11
C ILE A 77 -10.13 12.74 -0.43
N GLY A 78 -10.13 12.89 0.91
CA GLY A 78 -11.36 13.08 1.67
C GLY A 78 -11.10 13.40 3.12
N LEU A 79 -12.17 13.56 3.87
CA LEU A 79 -12.16 13.80 5.32
C LEU A 79 -12.87 12.65 6.04
N GLY A 80 -12.31 12.24 7.16
CA GLY A 80 -12.86 11.24 8.04
C GLY A 80 -14.28 11.58 8.53
N GLY A 81 -15.05 10.56 8.78
CA GLY A 81 -16.43 10.71 9.22
C GLY A 81 -17.05 9.41 9.71
N SER A 82 -18.39 9.42 9.75
CA SER A 82 -19.23 8.28 10.17
C SER A 82 -20.50 8.21 9.33
N THR A 83 -20.39 8.42 8.01
CA THR A 83 -21.55 8.40 7.11
C THR A 83 -21.88 6.97 6.65
N GLY A 84 -23.11 6.76 6.17
CA GLY A 84 -23.60 5.44 5.77
C GLY A 84 -23.82 4.51 6.96
N ARG A 85 -23.50 3.22 6.78
CA ARG A 85 -23.65 2.21 7.85
C ARG A 85 -22.41 2.20 8.76
N SER A 86 -22.27 3.20 9.60
CA SER A 86 -21.18 3.36 10.55
C SER A 86 -21.72 3.59 11.96
N THR A 87 -21.04 3.07 12.97
CA THR A 87 -21.41 3.23 14.39
C THR A 87 -20.56 4.31 15.09
N GLY A 88 -19.62 4.91 14.38
CA GLY A 88 -18.74 5.97 14.91
C GLY A 88 -17.64 6.30 13.91
N PRO A 89 -16.89 7.39 14.13
CA PRO A 89 -15.85 7.84 13.21
C PRO A 89 -14.76 6.80 12.98
N HIS A 90 -14.62 6.34 11.74
CA HIS A 90 -13.55 5.44 11.29
C HIS A 90 -13.41 5.50 9.77
N LEU A 91 -12.27 5.08 9.24
CA LEU A 91 -12.09 4.81 7.83
C LEU A 91 -12.30 3.32 7.58
N HIS A 92 -13.33 2.98 6.80
CA HIS A 92 -13.44 1.66 6.21
C HIS A 92 -12.54 1.59 4.96
N PHE A 93 -11.50 0.77 5.01
CA PHE A 93 -10.52 0.64 3.95
C PHE A 93 -10.52 -0.76 3.34
N GLU A 94 -10.69 -0.85 2.01
CA GLU A 94 -10.61 -2.12 1.29
C GLU A 94 -9.53 -2.08 0.22
N ALA A 95 -9.01 -3.26 -0.11
CA ALA A 95 -8.22 -3.52 -1.29
C ALA A 95 -8.93 -4.56 -2.17
N ARG A 96 -8.97 -4.34 -3.48
CA ARG A 96 -9.58 -5.24 -4.44
C ARG A 96 -8.68 -5.41 -5.66
N PHE A 97 -8.62 -6.61 -6.20
CA PHE A 97 -7.93 -6.83 -7.47
C PHE A 97 -8.93 -7.40 -8.48
N MET A 98 -9.12 -6.69 -9.61
CA MET A 98 -10.13 -7.04 -10.62
C MET A 98 -11.53 -7.30 -10.03
N GLY A 99 -11.95 -6.49 -9.06
CA GLY A 99 -13.23 -6.62 -8.34
C GLY A 99 -13.24 -7.64 -7.21
N ILE A 100 -12.22 -8.47 -7.06
CA ILE A 100 -12.12 -9.47 -6.00
C ILE A 100 -11.54 -8.82 -4.74
N PRO A 101 -12.23 -8.85 -3.59
CA PRO A 101 -11.74 -8.31 -2.35
C PRO A 101 -10.50 -9.06 -1.87
N LEU A 102 -9.49 -8.32 -1.39
CA LEU A 102 -8.28 -8.82 -0.76
C LEU A 102 -8.30 -8.41 0.72
N ASP A 103 -7.75 -9.24 1.60
CA ASP A 103 -7.57 -8.81 2.99
C ASP A 103 -6.49 -7.72 3.04
N PRO A 104 -6.83 -6.47 3.41
CA PRO A 104 -5.83 -5.41 3.45
C PRO A 104 -4.67 -5.70 4.41
N THR A 105 -4.89 -6.54 5.44
CA THR A 105 -3.82 -6.92 6.39
C THR A 105 -2.77 -7.84 5.77
N ASP A 106 -3.09 -8.48 4.65
CA ASP A 106 -2.11 -9.27 3.89
C ASP A 106 -1.22 -8.36 3.03
N LEU A 107 -1.71 -7.16 2.65
CA LEU A 107 -1.01 -6.22 1.79
C LEU A 107 -0.23 -5.16 2.58
N PHE A 108 -0.76 -4.74 3.74
CA PHE A 108 -0.25 -3.62 4.51
C PHE A 108 0.09 -4.01 5.95
N ASP A 109 1.16 -3.43 6.47
CA ASP A 109 1.41 -3.31 7.89
C ASP A 109 0.85 -1.98 8.37
N PHE A 110 -0.34 -2.02 8.98
CA PHE A 110 -1.02 -0.81 9.46
C PHE A 110 -0.38 -0.21 10.72
N VAL A 111 0.50 -0.94 11.41
CA VAL A 111 1.26 -0.42 12.56
C VAL A 111 2.47 0.35 12.06
N ALA A 112 3.21 -0.22 11.11
CA ALA A 112 4.37 0.42 10.50
C ALA A 112 3.99 1.45 9.42
N GLY A 113 2.74 1.43 8.92
CA GLY A 113 2.26 2.33 7.86
C GLY A 113 2.89 2.06 6.49
N VAL A 114 3.29 0.84 6.21
CA VAL A 114 3.99 0.45 4.97
C VAL A 114 3.37 -0.78 4.30
N PRO A 115 3.54 -0.97 2.99
CA PRO A 115 3.25 -2.25 2.34
C PRO A 115 4.12 -3.37 2.93
N ARG A 116 3.53 -4.58 3.06
CA ARG A 116 4.28 -5.75 3.58
C ARG A 116 5.28 -6.31 2.57
N PHE A 117 5.06 -6.08 1.28
CA PHE A 117 5.83 -6.67 0.19
C PHE A 117 6.00 -5.67 -0.94
N ASP A 118 7.13 -5.76 -1.63
CA ASP A 118 7.36 -5.03 -2.88
C ASP A 118 6.53 -5.62 -4.03
N VAL A 119 6.25 -6.93 -3.96
CA VAL A 119 5.45 -7.67 -4.94
C VAL A 119 4.47 -8.58 -4.21
N PHE A 120 3.20 -8.49 -4.55
CA PHE A 120 2.15 -9.38 -4.07
C PHE A 120 1.64 -10.26 -5.22
N ALA A 121 1.76 -11.59 -5.07
CA ALA A 121 1.26 -12.53 -6.06
C ALA A 121 -0.24 -12.80 -5.82
N PHE A 122 -1.08 -12.35 -6.75
CA PHE A 122 -2.50 -12.65 -6.75
C PHE A 122 -2.77 -13.99 -7.46
N VAL A 123 -3.37 -14.93 -6.73
CA VAL A 123 -3.80 -16.22 -7.30
C VAL A 123 -5.32 -16.20 -7.44
N LYS A 124 -5.82 -16.19 -8.68
CA LYS A 124 -7.27 -16.23 -8.97
C LYS A 124 -7.87 -17.51 -8.37
N GLY A 125 -8.98 -17.36 -7.65
CA GLY A 125 -9.64 -18.46 -6.94
C GLY A 125 -9.27 -18.60 -5.47
N ALA A 126 -8.11 -18.12 -5.05
CA ALA A 126 -7.72 -18.14 -3.65
C ALA A 126 -8.54 -17.18 -2.76
N TYR A 127 -9.21 -16.18 -3.37
CA TYR A 127 -9.96 -15.13 -2.66
C TYR A 127 -11.48 -15.19 -2.85
N GLN A 128 -12.03 -16.32 -3.29
CA GLN A 128 -13.47 -16.42 -3.60
C GLN A 128 -14.35 -16.88 -2.44
N THR A 129 -13.75 -17.45 -1.38
CA THR A 129 -14.47 -17.91 -0.18
C THR A 129 -13.66 -17.65 1.07
N PRO A 130 -14.27 -17.57 2.28
CA PRO A 130 -13.52 -17.44 3.53
C PRO A 130 -12.46 -18.54 3.72
N ARG A 131 -12.71 -19.73 3.20
CA ARG A 131 -11.79 -20.87 3.26
C ARG A 131 -10.61 -20.68 2.30
N SER A 132 -10.84 -20.05 1.14
CA SER A 132 -9.79 -19.75 0.17
C SER A 132 -8.88 -18.60 0.62
N PHE A 133 -9.34 -17.68 1.47
CA PHE A 133 -8.47 -16.67 2.11
C PHE A 133 -7.42 -17.31 3.01
N ALA A 134 -7.78 -18.35 3.77
CA ALA A 134 -6.81 -19.08 4.59
C ALA A 134 -5.73 -19.78 3.75
N VAL A 135 -6.09 -20.31 2.59
CA VAL A 135 -5.15 -20.94 1.64
C VAL A 135 -4.27 -19.90 0.96
N ALA A 136 -4.86 -18.78 0.51
CA ALA A 136 -4.10 -17.68 -0.09
C ALA A 136 -3.11 -17.07 0.91
N ARG A 137 -3.52 -16.93 2.18
CA ARG A 137 -2.65 -16.48 3.25
C ARG A 137 -1.51 -17.45 3.51
N ALA A 138 -1.74 -18.75 3.35
CA ALA A 138 -0.68 -19.76 3.46
C ALA A 138 0.31 -19.69 2.29
N VAL A 139 -0.15 -19.35 1.08
CA VAL A 139 0.69 -19.17 -0.11
C VAL A 139 1.43 -17.82 -0.07
N ALA A 140 0.77 -16.79 0.46
CA ALA A 140 1.33 -15.44 0.62
C ALA A 140 2.08 -15.25 1.94
N LYS A 141 2.30 -16.31 2.75
CA LYS A 141 3.18 -16.19 3.93
C LYS A 141 4.51 -15.62 3.47
N PRO A 142 4.98 -14.52 4.06
CA PRO A 142 6.35 -14.12 3.87
C PRO A 142 7.18 -15.34 4.25
N LYS A 143 8.12 -15.74 3.42
CA LYS A 143 9.23 -16.58 3.90
C LYS A 143 9.65 -15.93 5.21
N LYS A 144 9.65 -16.71 6.32
CA LYS A 144 10.18 -16.23 7.60
C LYS A 144 11.43 -15.43 7.26
N SER A 145 11.62 -14.29 7.90
CA SER A 145 12.81 -13.47 7.84
C SER A 145 14.04 -14.26 8.34
N GLY A 146 14.46 -15.26 7.60
CA GLY A 146 15.51 -16.23 7.89
C GLY A 146 15.89 -17.02 6.64
N GLU A 147 15.03 -17.02 5.61
CA GLU A 147 15.33 -17.55 4.27
C GLU A 147 14.83 -16.56 3.22
N ALA A 148 15.16 -15.27 3.36
CA ALA A 148 15.43 -14.48 2.21
C ALA A 148 16.47 -15.28 1.43
N ASN A 149 16.21 -15.64 0.17
CA ASN A 149 17.29 -15.68 -0.78
C ASN A 149 18.06 -14.39 -0.48
N GLU A 150 19.18 -14.51 0.19
CA GLU A 150 20.20 -13.49 0.17
C GLU A 150 20.54 -13.34 -1.32
N GLU A 151 19.81 -12.48 -2.03
CA GLU A 151 20.50 -11.68 -3.02
C GLU A 151 21.61 -11.08 -2.17
N GLN A 152 22.80 -11.62 -2.31
CA GLN A 152 23.99 -11.20 -1.58
C GLN A 152 24.23 -9.74 -1.97
N PHE A 153 23.52 -8.84 -1.30
CA PHE A 153 23.77 -7.42 -1.41
C PHE A 153 25.16 -7.21 -0.82
N LYS A 154 26.14 -6.97 -1.70
CA LYS A 154 27.40 -6.41 -1.24
C LYS A 154 27.07 -5.09 -0.57
N THR A 155 27.61 -4.84 0.59
CA THR A 155 27.47 -3.54 1.26
C THR A 155 28.67 -2.67 0.94
N HIS A 156 28.43 -1.37 0.70
CA HIS A 156 29.45 -0.39 0.49
C HIS A 156 29.31 0.76 1.49
N ARG A 157 30.35 1.03 2.27
CA ARG A 157 30.39 2.17 3.18
C ARG A 157 30.96 3.39 2.44
N ILE A 158 30.15 4.44 2.33
CA ILE A 158 30.50 5.66 1.60
C ILE A 158 31.74 6.30 2.19
N LYS A 159 32.75 6.54 1.36
CA LYS A 159 34.00 7.22 1.71
C LYS A 159 33.95 8.69 1.23
N GLN A 160 34.87 9.48 1.75
CA GLN A 160 35.02 10.89 1.32
C GLN A 160 35.31 10.96 -0.19
N GLY A 161 34.60 11.86 -0.89
CA GLY A 161 34.75 12.07 -2.32
C GLY A 161 33.98 11.12 -3.22
N GLU A 162 33.30 10.10 -2.68
CA GLU A 162 32.48 9.20 -3.48
C GLU A 162 31.10 9.81 -3.82
N THR A 163 30.65 9.50 -5.03
CA THR A 163 29.32 9.87 -5.54
C THR A 163 28.54 8.62 -5.92
N MET A 164 27.21 8.74 -6.07
CA MET A 164 26.38 7.63 -6.56
C MET A 164 26.89 7.06 -7.89
N SER A 165 27.40 7.92 -8.77
CA SER A 165 27.92 7.51 -10.07
C SER A 165 29.24 6.75 -9.97
N THR A 166 30.16 7.16 -9.07
CA THR A 166 31.42 6.45 -8.85
C THR A 166 31.21 5.10 -8.20
N ILE A 167 30.31 5.03 -7.21
CA ILE A 167 29.96 3.77 -6.53
C ILE A 167 29.25 2.82 -7.52
N ALA A 168 28.25 3.31 -8.27
CA ALA A 168 27.54 2.49 -9.24
C ALA A 168 28.48 1.91 -10.31
N ARG A 169 29.40 2.71 -10.82
CA ARG A 169 30.42 2.27 -11.77
C ARG A 169 31.36 1.22 -11.18
N HIS A 170 31.80 1.41 -9.94
CA HIS A 170 32.68 0.47 -9.25
C HIS A 170 32.06 -0.95 -9.12
N TYR A 171 30.74 -1.03 -8.94
CA TYR A 171 30.03 -2.28 -8.81
C TYR A 171 29.32 -2.75 -10.10
N GLY A 172 29.50 -2.05 -11.22
CA GLY A 172 28.89 -2.44 -12.50
C GLY A 172 27.36 -2.32 -12.53
N VAL A 173 26.76 -1.49 -11.67
CA VAL A 173 25.31 -1.29 -11.59
C VAL A 173 24.90 0.09 -12.06
N SER A 174 23.64 0.25 -12.50
CA SER A 174 23.16 1.58 -12.87
C SER A 174 22.88 2.43 -11.61
N VAL A 175 23.09 3.75 -11.71
CA VAL A 175 22.76 4.70 -10.64
C VAL A 175 21.30 4.58 -10.24
N SER A 176 20.39 4.39 -11.22
CA SER A 176 18.96 4.22 -10.97
C SER A 176 18.64 2.95 -10.17
N LYS A 177 19.34 1.83 -10.47
CA LYS A 177 19.20 0.57 -9.73
C LYS A 177 19.72 0.73 -8.30
N LEU A 178 20.90 1.36 -8.13
CA LEU A 178 21.51 1.62 -6.82
C LEU A 178 20.63 2.55 -5.96
N CYS A 179 20.09 3.61 -6.53
CA CYS A 179 19.17 4.54 -5.84
C CYS A 179 17.90 3.84 -5.37
N ARG A 180 17.28 3.05 -6.25
CA ARG A 180 16.05 2.30 -5.96
C ARG A 180 16.24 1.30 -4.83
N THR A 181 17.33 0.52 -4.88
CA THR A 181 17.68 -0.46 -3.83
C THR A 181 17.88 0.18 -2.46
N ASN A 182 18.29 1.45 -2.42
CA ASN A 182 18.58 2.17 -1.17
C ASN A 182 17.53 3.20 -0.77
N GLY A 183 16.42 3.33 -1.53
CA GLY A 183 15.36 4.30 -1.26
C GLY A 183 15.84 5.77 -1.28
N ILE A 184 16.81 6.10 -2.14
CA ILE A 184 17.42 7.44 -2.21
C ILE A 184 17.33 8.03 -3.63
N SER A 185 17.27 9.35 -3.72
CA SER A 185 17.28 10.08 -5.01
C SER A 185 18.72 10.21 -5.53
N SER A 186 18.88 10.16 -6.87
CA SER A 186 20.18 10.39 -7.53
C SER A 186 20.78 11.77 -7.26
N LYS A 187 19.96 12.74 -6.87
CA LYS A 187 20.38 14.10 -6.49
C LYS A 187 20.65 14.24 -4.98
N GLN A 188 20.42 13.20 -4.19
CA GLN A 188 20.63 13.26 -2.75
C GLN A 188 22.12 13.28 -2.42
N LYS A 189 22.54 14.22 -1.55
CA LYS A 189 23.90 14.30 -1.04
C LYS A 189 24.19 13.05 -0.18
N LEU A 190 25.28 12.37 -0.47
CA LEU A 190 25.71 11.19 0.27
C LEU A 190 26.38 11.58 1.57
N SER A 191 26.00 10.93 2.66
CA SER A 191 26.67 11.09 3.96
C SER A 191 27.82 10.11 4.08
N ILE A 192 29.01 10.60 4.34
CA ILE A 192 30.20 9.77 4.61
C ILE A 192 29.93 8.82 5.77
N GLY A 193 30.34 7.56 5.63
CA GLY A 193 30.13 6.52 6.64
C GLY A 193 28.79 5.80 6.53
N ARG A 194 27.80 6.30 5.77
CA ARG A 194 26.54 5.59 5.51
C ARG A 194 26.83 4.34 4.66
N THR A 195 26.14 3.26 4.95
CA THR A 195 26.23 2.00 4.20
C THR A 195 25.13 1.96 3.13
N LEU A 196 25.53 1.62 1.90
CA LEU A 196 24.63 1.35 0.78
C LEU A 196 24.56 -0.16 0.51
N ARG A 197 23.38 -0.64 0.15
CA ARG A 197 23.18 -1.98 -0.42
C ARG A 197 23.47 -1.92 -1.91
N ILE A 198 24.34 -2.79 -2.38
CA ILE A 198 24.73 -2.89 -3.78
C ILE A 198 23.95 -4.05 -4.40
N PRO A 199 23.03 -3.80 -5.35
CA PRO A 199 22.31 -4.88 -6.01
C PRO A 199 23.27 -5.68 -6.91
N SER A 200 23.13 -6.98 -6.91
CA SER A 200 23.76 -7.89 -7.89
C SER A 200 23.19 -7.71 -9.30
#